data_c23a7fef845b94724b80fdb20be805f2
#
_entry.id   c23a7fef845b94724b80fdb20be805f2
#
_cell.length_a   1.000
_cell.length_b   1.000
_cell.length_c   1.000
_cell.angle_alpha   90.00
_cell.angle_beta   90.00
_cell.angle_gamma   90.00
#
_symmetry.space_group_name_H-M   'P 1'
#
loop_
_entity.id
_entity.type
_entity.pdbx_description
1 polymer ?
#
loop_
_entity_poly.entity_id
_entity_poly.type
_entity_poly.pdbx_seq_one_letter_code
_entity_poly.pdbx_strand_id
1 'polypeptide(L)'
;GFSHQGTGWTCDQEGLDPASFLDTEMMQGGRFKVTRGKNATIYIGGTAHELGHSFGLPHTGDGWNYPDAGASLMGHGNSTYGDELRHEGKGAYLAPTDALKLASVPLFNGVETELPADASFGRMLGKYVPGSFERLEAIPVKDGLRLKGRVHLTRPAHGIVAHLDPPGGSDYDSNAVGASLDEKGEFDLTICRPGYKGGFIEMRVAVLNCDSTRSMITLPVWMDARGAKAPSLAQIVYFGDVQNLWIRGRTEEARKALAEVERRHGSRSEVKEWLPVWKRALGRQEPALEVVPAQIPAATASI
;
A
#
# COMPACT_ATOMS: atom_id res chain seq x y z
N GLY A 1 19.62 -2.30 -3.27
CA GLY A 1 19.36 -2.68 -1.88
C GLY A 1 18.18 -3.61 -1.79
N PHE A 2 17.95 -4.18 -0.66
CA PHE A 2 16.72 -4.85 -0.29
C PHE A 2 16.56 -4.83 1.23
N SER A 3 15.35 -5.04 1.71
CA SER A 3 15.03 -5.01 3.13
C SER A 3 14.15 -6.18 3.54
N HIS A 4 14.29 -6.63 4.76
CA HIS A 4 13.44 -7.67 5.34
C HIS A 4 13.44 -7.57 6.87
N GLN A 5 12.25 -7.58 7.46
CA GLN A 5 12.04 -7.67 8.93
C GLN A 5 12.98 -6.77 9.77
N GLY A 6 12.98 -5.49 9.50
CA GLY A 6 13.76 -4.51 10.28
C GLY A 6 15.24 -4.44 9.92
N THR A 7 15.66 -5.09 8.86
CA THR A 7 17.04 -5.04 8.35
C THR A 7 17.05 -4.60 6.89
N GLY A 8 17.90 -3.64 6.57
CA GLY A 8 18.14 -3.20 5.20
C GLY A 8 19.58 -3.50 4.79
N TRP A 9 19.77 -3.87 3.54
CA TRP A 9 21.08 -4.09 2.95
C TRP A 9 21.26 -3.17 1.74
N THR A 10 22.33 -2.41 1.73
CA THR A 10 22.74 -1.62 0.58
C THR A 10 24.20 -1.94 0.24
N CYS A 11 24.55 -1.86 -1.04
CA CYS A 11 25.93 -1.94 -1.45
C CYS A 11 26.58 -0.59 -1.26
N ASP A 12 27.77 -0.54 -0.66
CA ASP A 12 28.60 0.65 -0.67
C ASP A 12 29.13 0.89 -2.08
N GLN A 13 28.89 2.09 -2.59
CA GLN A 13 29.29 2.47 -3.96
C GLN A 13 29.36 4.00 -4.12
N GLU A 14 30.12 4.45 -5.11
CA GLU A 14 30.33 5.87 -5.42
C GLU A 14 29.02 6.65 -5.61
N GLY A 15 27.97 6.02 -6.14
CA GLY A 15 26.64 6.62 -6.31
C GLY A 15 25.93 6.98 -5.00
N LEU A 16 26.42 6.53 -3.84
CA LEU A 16 25.91 6.91 -2.52
C LEU A 16 26.57 8.17 -1.96
N ASP A 17 27.57 8.75 -2.65
CA ASP A 17 28.20 9.98 -2.21
C ASP A 17 27.25 11.17 -2.39
N PRO A 18 26.80 11.83 -1.29
CA PRO A 18 25.93 12.99 -1.36
C PRO A 18 26.56 14.18 -2.12
N ALA A 19 27.88 14.26 -2.18
CA ALA A 19 28.59 15.30 -2.94
C ALA A 19 28.27 15.25 -4.43
N SER A 20 27.99 14.07 -4.96
CA SER A 20 27.59 13.89 -6.36
C SER A 20 26.17 14.35 -6.68
N PHE A 21 25.35 14.66 -5.67
CA PHE A 21 23.88 14.84 -5.83
C PHE A 21 23.51 16.02 -6.72
N LEU A 22 24.27 17.08 -6.70
CA LEU A 22 24.08 18.27 -7.53
C LEU A 22 24.99 18.31 -8.77
N ASP A 23 25.77 17.27 -9.01
CA ASP A 23 26.73 17.22 -10.10
C ASP A 23 26.01 17.10 -11.45
N THR A 24 26.28 18.04 -12.34
CA THR A 24 25.70 18.15 -13.69
C THR A 24 26.55 17.47 -14.77
N GLU A 25 27.71 16.90 -14.41
CA GLU A 25 28.52 16.14 -15.34
C GLU A 25 27.75 14.94 -15.90
N MET A 26 27.78 14.82 -17.23
CA MET A 26 27.09 13.73 -17.92
C MET A 26 27.90 12.43 -17.82
N MET A 27 27.22 11.37 -17.44
CA MET A 27 27.78 10.03 -17.39
C MET A 27 26.89 9.00 -18.09
N GLN A 28 27.40 7.81 -18.30
CA GLN A 28 26.60 6.70 -18.78
C GLN A 28 25.92 6.02 -17.59
N GLY A 29 24.60 6.21 -17.45
CA GLY A 29 23.75 5.56 -16.48
C GLY A 29 22.98 4.39 -17.13
N GLY A 30 23.53 3.18 -17.10
CA GLY A 30 22.94 2.06 -17.82
C GLY A 30 22.87 2.29 -19.33
N ARG A 31 21.63 2.30 -19.90
CA ARG A 31 21.40 2.53 -21.34
C ARG A 31 21.28 4.02 -21.72
N PHE A 32 21.21 4.90 -20.75
CA PHE A 32 20.95 6.32 -20.98
C PHE A 32 22.14 7.17 -20.49
N LYS A 33 22.31 8.33 -21.11
CA LYS A 33 23.15 9.37 -20.56
C LYS A 33 22.34 10.16 -19.55
N VAL A 34 22.84 10.30 -18.34
CA VAL A 34 22.24 11.04 -17.23
C VAL A 34 23.30 11.89 -16.55
N THR A 35 22.90 12.89 -15.78
CA THR A 35 23.84 13.60 -14.92
C THR A 35 24.31 12.66 -13.79
N ARG A 36 25.50 12.91 -13.26
CA ARG A 36 26.02 12.19 -12.10
C ARG A 36 25.07 12.35 -10.92
N GLY A 37 24.49 13.53 -10.74
CA GLY A 37 23.47 13.79 -9.73
C GLY A 37 22.21 12.96 -9.92
N LYS A 38 21.72 12.81 -11.15
CA LYS A 38 20.58 11.93 -11.43
C LYS A 38 20.90 10.46 -11.16
N ASN A 39 22.11 10.02 -11.48
CA ASN A 39 22.55 8.67 -11.14
C ASN A 39 22.61 8.46 -9.62
N ALA A 40 23.16 9.43 -8.86
CA ALA A 40 23.19 9.37 -7.39
C ALA A 40 21.77 9.31 -6.78
N THR A 41 20.77 9.96 -7.41
CA THR A 41 19.37 9.88 -7.00
C THR A 41 18.90 8.43 -6.84
N ILE A 42 19.19 7.57 -7.80
CA ILE A 42 18.73 6.18 -7.81
C ILE A 42 19.32 5.41 -6.61
N TYR A 43 20.56 5.69 -6.26
CA TYR A 43 21.24 4.99 -5.16
C TYR A 43 20.83 5.54 -3.79
N ILE A 44 20.85 6.86 -3.62
CA ILE A 44 20.48 7.51 -2.36
C ILE A 44 18.98 7.34 -2.11
N GLY A 45 18.14 7.63 -3.09
CA GLY A 45 16.69 7.45 -3.00
C GLY A 45 16.30 5.99 -2.81
N GLY A 46 16.98 5.06 -3.50
CA GLY A 46 16.79 3.63 -3.30
C GLY A 46 17.15 3.19 -1.88
N THR A 47 18.25 3.68 -1.32
CA THR A 47 18.63 3.40 0.08
C THR A 47 17.59 3.94 1.05
N ALA A 48 17.08 5.15 0.86
CA ALA A 48 16.04 5.74 1.68
C ALA A 48 14.72 4.93 1.59
N HIS A 49 14.36 4.46 0.40
CA HIS A 49 13.21 3.60 0.16
C HIS A 49 13.33 2.26 0.92
N GLU A 50 14.45 1.58 0.78
CA GLU A 50 14.70 0.31 1.47
C GLU A 50 14.75 0.49 3.00
N LEU A 51 15.27 1.62 3.47
CA LEU A 51 15.22 1.97 4.89
C LEU A 51 13.75 2.11 5.36
N GLY A 52 12.89 2.71 4.55
CA GLY A 52 11.45 2.76 4.81
C GLY A 52 10.85 1.37 5.00
N HIS A 53 11.16 0.42 4.12
CA HIS A 53 10.74 -0.97 4.27
C HIS A 53 11.31 -1.63 5.53
N SER A 54 12.55 -1.32 5.90
CA SER A 54 13.15 -1.81 7.14
C SER A 54 12.38 -1.36 8.39
N PHE A 55 11.67 -0.24 8.32
CA PHE A 55 10.73 0.22 9.34
C PHE A 55 9.29 -0.24 9.11
N GLY A 56 9.06 -1.18 8.21
CA GLY A 56 7.76 -1.78 7.97
C GLY A 56 6.80 -0.92 7.13
N LEU A 57 7.29 0.08 6.39
CA LEU A 57 6.47 0.80 5.43
C LEU A 57 6.18 -0.09 4.22
N PRO A 58 4.93 -0.23 3.77
CA PRO A 58 4.60 -0.87 2.50
C PRO A 58 4.86 0.09 1.34
N HIS A 59 4.77 -0.41 0.12
CA HIS A 59 4.63 0.47 -1.03
C HIS A 59 3.34 1.29 -0.92
N THR A 60 3.42 2.54 -1.38
CA THR A 60 2.28 3.44 -1.55
C THR A 60 2.41 4.08 -2.92
N GLY A 61 1.33 4.06 -3.69
CA GLY A 61 1.28 4.67 -5.02
C GLY A 61 1.50 6.18 -4.96
N ASP A 62 1.72 6.74 -6.13
CA ASP A 62 1.90 8.18 -6.28
C ASP A 62 0.64 8.93 -5.86
N GLY A 63 0.86 9.94 -5.08
CA GLY A 63 -0.09 10.71 -4.31
C GLY A 63 -1.33 11.23 -4.99
N TRP A 64 -2.31 10.35 -5.20
CA TRP A 64 -3.66 10.80 -5.58
C TRP A 64 -4.21 11.87 -4.62
N ASN A 65 -3.76 11.83 -3.37
CA ASN A 65 -4.14 12.81 -2.35
C ASN A 65 -3.20 14.04 -2.32
N TYR A 66 -2.02 13.94 -2.94
CA TYR A 66 -0.97 14.97 -2.88
C TYR A 66 -0.34 15.20 -4.27
N PRO A 67 -1.14 15.55 -5.30
CA PRO A 67 -0.66 15.60 -6.69
C PRO A 67 0.45 16.62 -6.92
N ASP A 68 0.59 17.60 -6.01
CA ASP A 68 1.60 18.65 -6.11
C ASP A 68 2.89 18.34 -5.34
N ALA A 69 2.91 17.27 -4.55
CA ALA A 69 4.06 16.94 -3.70
C ALA A 69 5.19 16.19 -4.44
N GLY A 70 4.95 15.70 -5.66
CA GLY A 70 5.89 14.84 -6.37
C GLY A 70 5.55 13.37 -6.24
N ALA A 71 6.56 12.49 -6.20
CA ALA A 71 6.37 11.04 -6.09
C ALA A 71 6.57 10.57 -4.64
N SER A 72 5.72 9.64 -4.17
CA SER A 72 5.91 9.04 -2.85
C SER A 72 7.24 8.28 -2.78
N LEU A 73 8.03 8.50 -1.74
CA LEU A 73 9.29 7.78 -1.52
C LEU A 73 9.08 6.27 -1.48
N MET A 74 7.96 5.80 -0.89
CA MET A 74 7.60 4.39 -0.85
C MET A 74 6.90 3.89 -2.13
N GLY A 75 6.75 4.75 -3.14
CA GLY A 75 6.35 4.44 -4.50
C GLY A 75 7.53 4.63 -5.46
N HIS A 76 7.35 5.50 -6.46
CA HIS A 76 8.38 5.80 -7.46
C HIS A 76 9.36 6.92 -7.05
N GLY A 77 9.21 7.48 -5.85
CA GLY A 77 9.99 8.60 -5.37
C GLY A 77 11.49 8.30 -5.18
N ASN A 78 11.85 7.02 -5.07
CA ASN A 78 13.26 6.62 -5.07
C ASN A 78 14.01 7.06 -6.33
N SER A 79 13.33 7.17 -7.47
CA SER A 79 13.92 7.59 -8.75
C SER A 79 13.87 9.10 -9.00
N THR A 80 13.13 9.84 -8.18
CA THR A 80 12.98 11.30 -8.26
C THR A 80 13.53 12.03 -7.04
N TYR A 81 14.15 11.30 -6.12
CA TYR A 81 14.70 11.84 -4.88
C TYR A 81 15.72 12.95 -5.16
N GLY A 82 15.41 14.18 -4.72
CA GLY A 82 16.24 15.35 -4.95
C GLY A 82 16.18 15.97 -6.35
N ASP A 83 15.25 15.57 -7.21
CA ASP A 83 15.06 16.21 -8.51
C ASP A 83 14.73 17.71 -8.36
N GLU A 84 14.04 18.09 -7.27
CA GLU A 84 13.73 19.49 -6.94
C GLU A 84 14.97 20.34 -6.69
N LEU A 85 16.02 19.76 -6.13
CA LEU A 85 17.30 20.44 -5.86
C LEU A 85 18.07 20.74 -7.14
N ARG A 86 17.85 19.97 -8.19
CA ARG A 86 18.46 20.12 -9.51
C ARG A 86 17.55 20.81 -10.51
N HIS A 87 16.35 21.23 -10.09
CA HIS A 87 15.32 21.81 -10.98
C HIS A 87 14.88 20.86 -12.11
N GLU A 88 14.95 19.54 -11.87
CA GLU A 88 14.55 18.49 -12.82
C GLU A 88 13.10 18.05 -12.64
N GLY A 89 12.50 18.33 -11.51
CA GLY A 89 11.11 17.94 -11.19
C GLY A 89 10.72 18.27 -9.77
N LYS A 90 9.61 17.64 -9.31
CA LYS A 90 9.04 17.86 -7.97
C LYS A 90 9.74 17.07 -6.86
N GLY A 91 10.57 16.11 -7.21
CA GLY A 91 11.28 15.28 -6.26
C GLY A 91 10.42 14.19 -5.60
N ALA A 92 10.83 13.79 -4.40
CA ALA A 92 10.17 12.77 -3.62
C ALA A 92 9.66 13.34 -2.28
N TYR A 93 8.60 12.74 -1.76
CA TYR A 93 8.07 13.08 -0.43
C TYR A 93 7.76 11.81 0.38
N LEU A 94 7.79 11.92 1.70
CA LEU A 94 7.28 10.88 2.59
C LEU A 94 5.78 11.11 2.77
N ALA A 95 4.95 10.15 2.34
CA ALA A 95 3.50 10.28 2.45
C ALA A 95 3.08 10.43 3.92
N PRO A 96 2.05 11.25 4.24
CA PRO A 96 1.57 11.40 5.61
C PRO A 96 1.19 10.07 6.28
N THR A 97 0.69 9.10 5.51
CA THR A 97 0.42 7.74 6.00
C THR A 97 1.69 6.99 6.39
N ASP A 98 2.78 7.21 5.68
CA ASP A 98 4.08 6.60 6.01
C ASP A 98 4.67 7.28 7.25
N ALA A 99 4.56 8.60 7.34
CA ALA A 99 4.96 9.34 8.54
C ALA A 99 4.16 8.87 9.78
N LEU A 100 2.85 8.66 9.63
CA LEU A 100 2.00 8.13 10.69
C LEU A 100 2.42 6.71 11.13
N LYS A 101 2.78 5.86 10.17
CA LYS A 101 3.30 4.51 10.45
C LYS A 101 4.65 4.56 11.17
N LEU A 102 5.57 5.42 10.73
CA LEU A 102 6.85 5.63 11.42
C LEU A 102 6.63 6.10 12.84
N ALA A 103 5.72 7.06 13.07
CA ALA A 103 5.40 7.54 14.39
C ALA A 103 4.79 6.46 15.31
N SER A 104 4.28 5.35 14.77
CA SER A 104 3.85 4.20 15.57
C SER A 104 5.00 3.28 16.01
N VAL A 105 6.20 3.46 15.46
CA VAL A 105 7.37 2.63 15.78
C VAL A 105 8.04 3.16 17.05
N PRO A 106 8.35 2.31 18.04
CA PRO A 106 8.95 2.71 19.33
C PRO A 106 10.20 3.57 19.21
N LEU A 107 11.02 3.32 18.19
CA LEU A 107 12.21 4.12 17.91
C LEU A 107 11.90 5.62 17.71
N PHE A 108 10.72 5.95 17.17
CA PHE A 108 10.33 7.33 16.84
C PHE A 108 9.35 7.93 17.85
N ASN A 109 8.60 7.12 18.60
CA ASN A 109 7.60 7.63 19.54
C ASN A 109 8.08 7.60 21.01
N GLY A 110 9.23 6.99 21.29
CA GLY A 110 9.79 6.92 22.63
C GLY A 110 9.01 6.01 23.59
N VAL A 111 8.06 5.24 23.11
CA VAL A 111 7.33 4.28 23.94
C VAL A 111 8.25 3.11 24.25
N GLU A 112 8.54 2.90 25.53
CA GLU A 112 9.25 1.71 25.98
C GLU A 112 8.36 0.48 25.74
N THR A 113 8.83 -0.43 24.91
CA THR A 113 8.20 -1.73 24.70
C THR A 113 9.05 -2.78 25.39
N GLU A 114 8.45 -3.52 26.32
CA GLU A 114 9.05 -4.76 26.79
C GLU A 114 9.06 -5.76 25.64
N LEU A 115 10.15 -5.80 24.91
CA LEU A 115 10.36 -6.86 23.94
C LEU A 115 10.65 -8.15 24.72
N PRO A 116 9.98 -9.27 24.41
CA PRO A 116 10.42 -10.57 24.89
C PRO A 116 11.91 -10.76 24.60
N ALA A 117 12.65 -11.37 25.51
CA ALA A 117 14.11 -11.50 25.43
C ALA A 117 14.61 -12.16 24.12
N ASP A 118 13.73 -12.88 23.42
CA ASP A 118 13.97 -13.53 22.13
C ASP A 118 13.42 -12.75 20.92
N ALA A 119 12.76 -11.61 21.13
CA ALA A 119 12.19 -10.81 20.07
C ALA A 119 13.20 -9.80 19.53
N SER A 120 13.58 -9.94 18.29
CA SER A 120 14.25 -8.85 17.57
C SER A 120 13.24 -7.76 17.22
N PHE A 121 13.68 -6.52 17.18
CA PHE A 121 12.88 -5.37 16.73
C PHE A 121 12.17 -5.65 15.38
N GLY A 122 12.84 -6.27 14.43
CA GLY A 122 12.28 -6.63 13.15
C GLY A 122 11.08 -7.59 13.21
N ARG A 123 11.03 -8.47 14.21
CA ARG A 123 9.90 -9.41 14.37
C ARG A 123 8.62 -8.74 14.87
N MET A 124 8.75 -7.59 15.52
CA MET A 124 7.61 -6.82 16.05
C MET A 124 7.04 -5.85 15.00
N LEU A 125 7.89 -5.38 14.09
CA LEU A 125 7.47 -4.42 13.07
C LEU A 125 6.32 -4.93 12.21
N GLY A 126 5.19 -4.25 12.30
CA GLY A 126 4.00 -4.57 11.52
C GLY A 126 3.36 -5.92 11.82
N LYS A 127 3.74 -6.59 12.92
CA LYS A 127 3.11 -7.84 13.34
C LYS A 127 1.62 -7.63 13.54
N TYR A 128 0.81 -8.53 12.95
CA TYR A 128 -0.62 -8.50 13.15
C TYR A 128 -1.00 -9.05 14.52
N VAL A 129 -1.84 -8.30 15.22
CA VAL A 129 -2.40 -8.68 16.51
C VAL A 129 -3.93 -8.59 16.43
N PRO A 130 -4.64 -9.39 17.22
CA PRO A 130 -6.09 -9.26 17.29
C PRO A 130 -6.50 -7.85 17.69
N GLY A 131 -7.51 -7.33 17.03
CA GLY A 131 -8.14 -6.06 17.35
C GLY A 131 -9.57 -6.10 16.85
N SER A 132 -10.43 -5.30 17.43
CA SER A 132 -11.82 -5.26 17.04
C SER A 132 -12.21 -3.88 16.53
N PHE A 133 -12.91 -3.89 15.40
CA PHE A 133 -13.67 -2.74 14.94
C PHE A 133 -15.07 -2.86 15.53
N GLU A 134 -15.43 -2.00 16.47
CA GLU A 134 -16.74 -1.98 17.08
C GLU A 134 -17.81 -1.53 16.09
N ARG A 135 -17.44 -0.60 15.23
CA ARG A 135 -18.26 -0.07 14.15
C ARG A 135 -17.37 0.30 12.97
N LEU A 136 -17.79 -0.11 11.78
CA LEU A 136 -17.21 0.33 10.53
C LEU A 136 -18.32 0.59 9.52
N GLU A 137 -18.48 1.83 9.11
CA GLU A 137 -19.36 2.26 8.05
C GLU A 137 -18.51 2.68 6.84
N ALA A 138 -18.82 2.14 5.67
CA ALA A 138 -18.22 2.51 4.42
C ALA A 138 -19.28 3.20 3.56
N ILE A 139 -19.16 4.51 3.41
CA ILE A 139 -20.12 5.36 2.71
C ILE A 139 -19.55 5.71 1.35
N PRO A 140 -20.21 5.36 0.24
CA PRO A 140 -19.76 5.74 -1.09
C PRO A 140 -19.67 7.27 -1.23
N VAL A 141 -18.56 7.72 -1.81
CA VAL A 141 -18.34 9.12 -2.23
C VAL A 141 -17.84 9.12 -3.67
N LYS A 142 -17.67 10.30 -4.25
CA LYS A 142 -17.11 10.40 -5.60
C LYS A 142 -15.72 9.78 -5.63
N ASP A 143 -15.54 8.82 -6.53
CA ASP A 143 -14.29 8.08 -6.77
C ASP A 143 -13.70 7.35 -5.55
N GLY A 144 -14.52 7.05 -4.52
CA GLY A 144 -13.98 6.42 -3.32
C GLY A 144 -15.00 6.11 -2.24
N LEU A 145 -14.49 6.06 -1.01
CA LEU A 145 -15.24 5.74 0.20
C LEU A 145 -14.90 6.71 1.33
N ARG A 146 -15.90 7.10 2.10
CA ARG A 146 -15.74 7.66 3.44
C ARG A 146 -15.91 6.55 4.46
N LEU A 147 -14.91 6.33 5.27
CA LEU A 147 -14.87 5.31 6.30
C LEU A 147 -15.03 5.96 7.65
N LYS A 148 -16.09 5.60 8.36
CA LYS A 148 -16.34 6.04 9.74
C LYS A 148 -16.43 4.86 10.65
N GLY A 149 -15.92 4.99 11.84
CA GLY A 149 -16.03 3.90 12.77
C GLY A 149 -15.41 4.16 14.12
N ARG A 150 -15.36 3.09 14.87
CA ARG A 150 -14.71 3.03 16.16
C ARG A 150 -13.97 1.71 16.29
N VAL A 151 -12.77 1.78 16.84
CA VAL A 151 -11.98 0.59 17.18
C VAL A 151 -11.93 0.42 18.69
N HIS A 152 -12.01 -0.82 19.14
CA HIS A 152 -11.75 -1.16 20.51
C HIS A 152 -10.24 -1.24 20.73
N LEU A 153 -9.68 -0.31 21.49
CA LEU A 153 -8.26 -0.21 21.74
C LEU A 153 -7.87 -1.16 22.90
N THR A 154 -7.23 -2.26 22.55
CA THR A 154 -6.69 -3.21 23.56
C THR A 154 -5.29 -2.82 24.02
N ARG A 155 -4.68 -1.83 23.36
CA ARG A 155 -3.35 -1.25 23.62
C ARG A 155 -3.30 0.17 23.08
N PRO A 156 -2.34 0.99 23.51
CA PRO A 156 -2.17 2.34 22.99
C PRO A 156 -2.02 2.30 21.47
N ALA A 157 -2.86 3.06 20.77
CA ALA A 157 -2.80 3.19 19.31
C ALA A 157 -2.41 4.63 18.94
N HIS A 158 -1.59 4.74 17.91
CA HIS A 158 -1.12 6.02 17.40
C HIS A 158 -2.06 6.57 16.31
N GLY A 159 -2.60 5.69 15.49
CA GLY A 159 -3.43 6.12 14.38
C GLY A 159 -4.09 4.97 13.63
N ILE A 160 -4.78 5.32 12.58
CA ILE A 160 -5.43 4.41 11.65
C ILE A 160 -5.07 4.78 10.22
N VAL A 161 -4.84 3.79 9.38
CA VAL A 161 -4.62 3.97 7.94
C VAL A 161 -5.56 3.10 7.14
N ALA A 162 -6.02 3.62 6.01
CA ALA A 162 -6.77 2.87 5.02
C ALA A 162 -6.02 2.88 3.70
N HIS A 163 -6.04 1.76 3.00
CA HIS A 163 -5.48 1.59 1.67
C HIS A 163 -6.58 1.14 0.71
N LEU A 164 -6.57 1.68 -0.51
CA LEU A 164 -7.26 1.12 -1.66
C LEU A 164 -6.21 0.62 -2.65
N ASP A 165 -6.18 -0.67 -2.87
CA ASP A 165 -5.17 -1.38 -3.63
C ASP A 165 -5.83 -2.11 -4.80
N PRO A 166 -5.62 -1.65 -6.04
CA PRO A 166 -6.07 -2.36 -7.22
C PRO A 166 -5.41 -3.75 -7.33
N PRO A 167 -6.06 -4.74 -7.91
CA PRO A 167 -5.46 -6.05 -8.08
C PRO A 167 -4.26 -5.98 -9.04
N GLY A 168 -3.16 -6.58 -8.65
CA GLY A 168 -1.86 -6.50 -9.36
C GLY A 168 -0.97 -5.37 -8.82
N GLY A 169 0.11 -5.05 -9.49
CA GLY A 169 0.91 -3.84 -9.22
C GLY A 169 1.81 -3.86 -7.98
N SER A 170 1.80 -4.91 -7.17
CA SER A 170 2.66 -5.04 -5.96
C SER A 170 2.58 -3.84 -5.00
N ASP A 171 1.38 -3.33 -4.74
CA ASP A 171 1.06 -2.19 -3.88
C ASP A 171 1.58 -0.81 -4.41
N TYR A 172 2.36 -0.77 -5.47
CA TYR A 172 2.88 0.50 -6.05
C TYR A 172 1.78 1.44 -6.55
N ASP A 173 0.61 0.92 -6.85
CA ASP A 173 -0.55 1.66 -7.30
C ASP A 173 -1.63 1.80 -6.21
N SER A 174 -1.35 1.37 -4.97
CA SER A 174 -2.25 1.55 -3.85
C SER A 174 -2.32 3.02 -3.43
N ASN A 175 -3.52 3.52 -3.15
CA ASN A 175 -3.70 4.81 -2.51
C ASN A 175 -3.91 4.64 -1.00
N ALA A 176 -3.42 5.56 -0.20
CA ALA A 176 -3.51 5.49 1.25
C ALA A 176 -3.90 6.82 1.89
N VAL A 177 -4.68 6.75 2.95
CA VAL A 177 -5.00 7.86 3.83
C VAL A 177 -4.90 7.42 5.28
N GLY A 178 -4.64 8.34 6.18
CA GLY A 178 -4.58 8.05 7.61
C GLY A 178 -4.95 9.23 8.47
N ALA A 179 -5.24 8.93 9.73
CA ALA A 179 -5.46 9.91 10.78
C ALA A 179 -4.96 9.38 12.12
N SER A 180 -4.63 10.30 13.03
CA SER A 180 -4.41 9.96 14.43
C SER A 180 -5.71 9.44 15.03
N LEU A 181 -5.60 8.55 16.01
CA LEU A 181 -6.72 8.09 16.82
C LEU A 181 -6.72 8.81 18.15
N ASP A 182 -7.91 9.15 18.62
CA ASP A 182 -8.12 9.62 19.97
C ASP A 182 -8.27 8.45 20.95
N GLU A 183 -8.37 8.76 22.25
CA GLU A 183 -8.55 7.77 23.31
C GLU A 183 -9.85 6.97 23.16
N LYS A 184 -10.83 7.48 22.42
CA LYS A 184 -12.10 6.80 22.16
C LYS A 184 -12.02 5.85 20.98
N GLY A 185 -10.93 5.89 20.20
CA GLY A 185 -10.73 5.08 19.01
C GLY A 185 -11.64 5.45 17.85
N GLU A 186 -12.21 6.65 17.83
CA GLU A 186 -13.08 7.11 16.73
C GLU A 186 -12.27 7.58 15.53
N PHE A 187 -12.77 7.33 14.33
CA PHE A 187 -12.14 7.76 13.09
C PHE A 187 -13.15 8.14 12.00
N ASP A 188 -12.70 9.01 11.11
CA ASP A 188 -13.43 9.45 9.92
C ASP A 188 -12.40 9.74 8.81
N LEU A 189 -12.34 8.87 7.80
CA LEU A 189 -11.37 8.92 6.71
C LEU A 189 -12.08 8.93 5.37
N THR A 190 -11.60 9.72 4.43
CA THR A 190 -12.06 9.65 3.03
C THR A 190 -10.89 9.20 2.17
N ILE A 191 -11.07 8.07 1.47
CA ILE A 191 -10.09 7.54 0.54
C ILE A 191 -10.68 7.47 -0.85
N CYS A 192 -9.96 8.04 -1.83
CA CYS A 192 -10.40 8.09 -3.22
C CYS A 192 -9.35 7.44 -4.13
N ARG A 193 -9.81 6.89 -5.25
CA ARG A 193 -8.98 6.35 -6.33
C ARG A 193 -9.47 6.91 -7.66
N PRO A 194 -9.19 8.18 -7.98
CA PRO A 194 -9.62 8.81 -9.21
C PRO A 194 -9.10 8.05 -10.45
N GLY A 195 -9.93 7.96 -11.47
CA GLY A 195 -9.55 7.29 -12.72
C GLY A 195 -9.52 5.78 -12.68
N TYR A 196 -9.93 5.13 -11.58
CA TYR A 196 -10.06 3.69 -11.53
C TYR A 196 -11.17 3.22 -12.49
N LYS A 197 -10.82 2.35 -13.43
CA LYS A 197 -11.72 1.95 -14.54
C LYS A 197 -12.84 1.00 -14.11
N GLY A 198 -12.82 0.58 -12.87
CA GLY A 198 -13.84 -0.25 -12.25
C GLY A 198 -13.45 -1.70 -12.11
N GLY A 199 -13.97 -2.31 -11.08
CA GLY A 199 -13.72 -3.67 -10.65
C GLY A 199 -13.69 -3.76 -9.14
N PHE A 200 -13.27 -4.92 -8.62
CA PHE A 200 -12.95 -5.03 -7.22
C PHE A 200 -11.60 -4.39 -6.93
N ILE A 201 -11.53 -3.74 -5.80
CA ILE A 201 -10.33 -3.16 -5.22
C ILE A 201 -10.22 -3.66 -3.78
N GLU A 202 -9.03 -3.96 -3.33
CA GLU A 202 -8.81 -4.35 -1.95
C GLU A 202 -8.78 -3.09 -1.07
N MET A 203 -9.61 -3.07 -0.03
CA MET A 203 -9.53 -2.06 1.02
C MET A 203 -8.95 -2.69 2.27
N ARG A 204 -7.81 -2.19 2.71
CA ARG A 204 -7.17 -2.56 3.97
C ARG A 204 -7.33 -1.43 4.96
N VAL A 205 -7.85 -1.69 6.15
CA VAL A 205 -7.94 -0.73 7.25
C VAL A 205 -7.14 -1.25 8.43
N ALA A 206 -6.11 -0.52 8.84
CA ALA A 206 -5.19 -0.94 9.87
C ALA A 206 -5.08 0.09 11.00
N VAL A 207 -5.23 -0.36 12.23
CA VAL A 207 -4.89 0.38 13.45
C VAL A 207 -3.40 0.22 13.68
N LEU A 208 -2.71 1.33 13.89
CA LEU A 208 -1.29 1.43 14.16
C LEU A 208 -1.08 1.54 15.67
N ASN A 209 -0.63 0.47 16.30
CA ASN A 209 -0.34 0.48 17.73
C ASN A 209 1.03 1.10 18.01
N CYS A 210 1.20 1.76 19.16
CA CYS A 210 2.44 2.45 19.56
C CYS A 210 3.64 1.50 19.76
N ASP A 211 3.40 0.21 19.80
CA ASP A 211 4.42 -0.85 19.85
C ASP A 211 4.80 -1.40 18.46
N SER A 212 4.44 -0.69 17.39
CA SER A 212 4.59 -1.07 15.98
C SER A 212 3.75 -2.26 15.50
N THR A 213 2.95 -2.90 16.35
CA THR A 213 2.02 -3.93 15.92
C THR A 213 0.80 -3.32 15.20
N ARG A 214 0.05 -4.12 14.48
CA ARG A 214 -1.11 -3.68 13.69
C ARG A 214 -2.32 -4.58 13.92
N SER A 215 -3.50 -3.99 13.99
CA SER A 215 -4.76 -4.72 13.88
C SER A 215 -5.41 -4.32 12.55
N MET A 216 -5.63 -5.29 11.67
CA MET A 216 -6.06 -5.00 10.30
C MET A 216 -7.27 -5.83 9.90
N ILE A 217 -8.14 -5.20 9.13
CA ILE A 217 -9.18 -5.88 8.35
C ILE A 217 -8.96 -5.59 6.86
N THR A 218 -9.32 -6.57 6.04
CA THR A 218 -9.30 -6.45 4.58
C THR A 218 -10.71 -6.70 4.06
N LEU A 219 -11.20 -5.78 3.25
CA LEU A 219 -12.54 -5.80 2.70
C LEU A 219 -12.49 -5.59 1.18
N PRO A 220 -13.26 -6.36 0.40
CA PRO A 220 -13.42 -6.08 -1.02
C PRO A 220 -14.36 -4.91 -1.22
N VAL A 221 -13.99 -3.99 -2.08
CA VAL A 221 -14.82 -2.87 -2.49
C VAL A 221 -15.02 -2.94 -4.00
N TRP A 222 -16.27 -2.84 -4.45
CA TRP A 222 -16.53 -2.65 -5.87
C TRP A 222 -16.49 -1.15 -6.18
N MET A 223 -15.74 -0.77 -7.20
CA MET A 223 -15.73 0.59 -7.74
C MET A 223 -15.97 0.55 -9.24
N ASP A 224 -16.72 1.49 -9.76
CA ASP A 224 -16.92 1.71 -11.20
C ASP A 224 -17.14 3.22 -11.46
N ALA A 225 -17.44 3.57 -12.72
CA ALA A 225 -17.68 4.96 -13.11
C ALA A 225 -18.87 5.64 -12.36
N ARG A 226 -19.71 4.86 -11.67
CA ARG A 226 -20.84 5.37 -10.88
C ARG A 226 -20.46 5.58 -9.41
N GLY A 227 -19.26 5.17 -9.01
CA GLY A 227 -18.75 5.28 -7.66
C GLY A 227 -18.42 3.93 -7.02
N ALA A 228 -18.14 3.96 -5.72
CA ALA A 228 -17.85 2.77 -4.94
C ALA A 228 -19.14 2.14 -4.42
N LYS A 229 -19.17 0.79 -4.35
CA LYS A 229 -20.19 0.03 -3.63
C LYS A 229 -19.57 -0.51 -2.34
N ALA A 230 -20.14 -0.10 -1.22
CA ALA A 230 -19.68 -0.52 0.09
C ALA A 230 -19.64 -2.05 0.22
N PRO A 231 -18.65 -2.62 0.90
CA PRO A 231 -18.62 -4.04 1.20
C PRO A 231 -19.80 -4.44 2.09
N SER A 232 -20.31 -5.64 1.89
CA SER A 232 -21.37 -6.21 2.72
C SER A 232 -20.89 -7.47 3.41
N LEU A 233 -21.55 -7.82 4.52
CA LEU A 233 -21.27 -9.08 5.22
C LEU A 233 -21.49 -10.29 4.29
N ALA A 234 -22.50 -10.23 3.42
CA ALA A 234 -22.76 -11.25 2.41
C ALA A 234 -21.56 -11.46 1.48
N GLN A 235 -20.90 -10.39 1.08
CA GLN A 235 -19.71 -10.45 0.23
C GLN A 235 -18.56 -11.18 0.93
N ILE A 236 -18.35 -10.90 2.21
CA ILE A 236 -17.30 -11.56 2.99
C ILE A 236 -17.63 -13.05 3.19
N VAL A 237 -18.85 -13.34 3.60
CA VAL A 237 -19.28 -14.71 3.95
C VAL A 237 -19.39 -15.64 2.73
N TYR A 238 -19.97 -15.15 1.64
CA TYR A 238 -20.27 -16.00 0.48
C TYR A 238 -19.23 -15.92 -0.64
N PHE A 239 -18.54 -14.79 -0.78
CA PHE A 239 -17.62 -14.57 -1.90
C PHE A 239 -16.14 -14.45 -1.49
N GLY A 240 -15.82 -14.69 -0.23
CA GLY A 240 -14.44 -14.58 0.27
C GLY A 240 -13.45 -15.47 -0.51
N ASP A 241 -13.82 -16.72 -0.81
CA ASP A 241 -12.98 -17.62 -1.62
C ASP A 241 -12.85 -17.15 -3.06
N VAL A 242 -13.94 -16.66 -3.66
CA VAL A 242 -13.94 -16.08 -5.01
C VAL A 242 -12.96 -14.91 -5.08
N GLN A 243 -13.03 -14.03 -4.11
CA GLN A 243 -12.15 -12.87 -3.99
C GLN A 243 -10.69 -13.27 -3.84
N ASN A 244 -10.39 -14.16 -2.89
CA ASN A 244 -9.03 -14.61 -2.61
C ASN A 244 -8.38 -15.27 -3.86
N LEU A 245 -9.14 -16.05 -4.60
CA LEU A 245 -8.66 -16.66 -5.83
C LEU A 245 -8.42 -15.62 -6.93
N TRP A 246 -9.35 -14.68 -7.06
CA TRP A 246 -9.26 -13.61 -8.06
C TRP A 246 -8.06 -12.67 -7.82
N ILE A 247 -7.86 -12.21 -6.59
CA ILE A 247 -6.70 -11.35 -6.21
C ILE A 247 -5.37 -12.04 -6.53
N ARG A 248 -5.32 -13.37 -6.38
CA ARG A 248 -4.12 -14.17 -6.71
C ARG A 248 -3.98 -14.49 -8.21
N GLY A 249 -4.80 -13.90 -9.08
CA GLY A 249 -4.78 -14.15 -10.52
C GLY A 249 -5.31 -15.53 -10.94
N ARG A 250 -5.88 -16.32 -10.01
CA ARG A 250 -6.44 -17.66 -10.25
C ARG A 250 -7.87 -17.55 -10.78
N THR A 251 -8.03 -16.84 -11.91
CA THR A 251 -9.35 -16.43 -12.42
C THR A 251 -10.27 -17.61 -12.76
N GLU A 252 -9.76 -18.69 -13.32
CA GLU A 252 -10.57 -19.87 -13.64
C GLU A 252 -11.10 -20.58 -12.39
N GLU A 253 -10.29 -20.62 -11.35
CA GLU A 253 -10.70 -21.21 -10.08
C GLU A 253 -11.70 -20.29 -9.36
N ALA A 254 -11.51 -18.97 -9.46
CA ALA A 254 -12.50 -18.00 -8.97
C ALA A 254 -13.86 -18.16 -9.68
N ARG A 255 -13.87 -18.42 -10.99
CA ARG A 255 -15.12 -18.73 -11.74
C ARG A 255 -15.80 -19.98 -11.24
N LYS A 256 -15.04 -21.05 -10.96
CA LYS A 256 -15.59 -22.29 -10.38
C LYS A 256 -16.15 -22.06 -8.99
N ALA A 257 -15.43 -21.32 -8.16
CA ALA A 257 -15.91 -20.95 -6.82
C ALA A 257 -17.20 -20.11 -6.90
N LEU A 258 -17.27 -19.14 -7.85
CA LEU A 258 -18.49 -18.35 -8.07
C LEU A 258 -19.69 -19.21 -8.48
N ALA A 259 -19.48 -20.16 -9.38
CA ALA A 259 -20.53 -21.08 -9.78
C ALA A 259 -21.05 -21.91 -8.60
N GLU A 260 -20.16 -22.31 -7.68
CA GLU A 260 -20.54 -23.03 -6.48
C GLU A 260 -21.32 -22.16 -5.48
N VAL A 261 -20.93 -20.89 -5.31
CA VAL A 261 -21.71 -19.91 -4.52
C VAL A 261 -23.11 -19.75 -5.10
N GLU A 262 -23.23 -19.58 -6.42
CA GLU A 262 -24.52 -19.48 -7.09
C GLU A 262 -25.38 -20.73 -6.89
N ARG A 263 -24.80 -21.91 -7.03
CA ARG A 263 -25.49 -23.19 -6.85
C ARG A 263 -26.00 -23.39 -5.43
N ARG A 264 -25.18 -23.07 -4.41
CA ARG A 264 -25.50 -23.30 -3.00
C ARG A 264 -26.39 -22.22 -2.39
N HIS A 265 -26.16 -20.99 -2.78
CA HIS A 265 -26.68 -19.80 -2.10
C HIS A 265 -27.41 -18.81 -3.01
N GLY A 266 -27.52 -19.10 -4.30
CA GLY A 266 -28.08 -18.18 -5.30
C GLY A 266 -29.54 -17.77 -5.09
N SER A 267 -30.28 -18.48 -4.26
CA SER A 267 -31.68 -18.12 -3.87
C SER A 267 -31.72 -16.98 -2.84
N ARG A 268 -30.66 -16.76 -2.08
CA ARG A 268 -30.57 -15.72 -1.03
C ARG A 268 -30.56 -14.33 -1.64
N SER A 269 -31.31 -13.40 -1.07
CA SER A 269 -31.39 -12.01 -1.56
C SER A 269 -30.04 -11.32 -1.57
N GLU A 270 -29.29 -11.47 -0.51
CA GLU A 270 -27.96 -10.88 -0.34
C GLU A 270 -26.93 -11.43 -1.35
N VAL A 271 -27.07 -12.70 -1.75
CA VAL A 271 -26.21 -13.29 -2.77
C VAL A 271 -26.64 -12.83 -4.17
N LYS A 272 -27.94 -12.77 -4.45
CA LYS A 272 -28.50 -12.27 -5.73
C LYS A 272 -28.01 -10.86 -6.04
N GLU A 273 -27.82 -10.03 -5.04
CA GLU A 273 -27.33 -8.66 -5.21
C GLU A 273 -25.90 -8.62 -5.77
N TRP A 274 -25.02 -9.54 -5.32
CA TRP A 274 -23.60 -9.54 -5.66
C TRP A 274 -23.22 -10.46 -6.82
N LEU A 275 -24.00 -11.47 -7.12
CA LEU A 275 -23.72 -12.38 -8.24
C LEU A 275 -23.45 -11.66 -9.58
N PRO A 276 -24.28 -10.68 -10.01
CA PRO A 276 -24.04 -9.98 -11.25
C PRO A 276 -22.75 -9.14 -11.24
N VAL A 277 -22.35 -8.67 -10.07
CA VAL A 277 -21.12 -7.90 -9.88
C VAL A 277 -19.93 -8.81 -10.10
N TRP A 278 -19.88 -9.96 -9.44
CA TRP A 278 -18.81 -10.95 -9.58
C TRP A 278 -18.74 -11.57 -10.98
N LYS A 279 -19.89 -11.88 -11.59
CA LYS A 279 -19.93 -12.36 -12.98
C LYS A 279 -19.31 -11.36 -13.95
N ARG A 280 -19.55 -10.05 -13.74
CA ARG A 280 -18.89 -8.99 -14.54
C ARG A 280 -17.40 -8.90 -14.27
N ALA A 281 -16.98 -8.97 -13.02
CA ALA A 281 -15.57 -8.90 -12.66
C ALA A 281 -14.77 -10.04 -13.32
N LEU A 282 -15.29 -11.26 -13.22
CA LEU A 282 -14.63 -12.46 -13.77
C LEU A 282 -14.86 -12.65 -15.28
N GLY A 283 -15.85 -12.00 -15.88
CA GLY A 283 -16.13 -12.03 -17.32
C GLY A 283 -15.33 -10.99 -18.10
N ARG A 284 -14.82 -9.94 -17.47
CA ARG A 284 -13.86 -9.06 -18.11
C ARG A 284 -12.56 -9.85 -18.25
N GLN A 285 -12.18 -10.16 -19.51
CA GLN A 285 -10.77 -10.37 -19.79
C GLN A 285 -10.15 -8.98 -19.52
N GLU A 286 -9.55 -8.82 -18.36
CA GLU A 286 -8.56 -7.75 -18.23
C GLU A 286 -7.55 -8.05 -19.32
N PRO A 287 -7.21 -7.06 -20.19
CA PRO A 287 -6.01 -7.19 -20.96
C PRO A 287 -4.97 -7.56 -19.93
N ALA A 288 -4.28 -8.68 -20.14
CA ALA A 288 -3.13 -9.04 -19.34
C ALA A 288 -2.41 -7.72 -19.13
N LEU A 289 -2.37 -7.23 -17.88
CA LEU A 289 -1.54 -6.10 -17.56
C LEU A 289 -0.22 -6.50 -18.16
N GLU A 290 0.15 -5.89 -19.28
CA GLU A 290 1.54 -5.89 -19.66
C GLU A 290 2.20 -5.30 -18.43
N VAL A 291 2.67 -6.22 -17.60
CA VAL A 291 3.69 -5.93 -16.63
C VAL A 291 4.82 -5.46 -17.54
N VAL A 292 4.82 -4.15 -17.83
CA VAL A 292 6.04 -3.52 -18.28
C VAL A 292 6.96 -3.82 -17.11
N PRO A 293 7.87 -4.79 -17.24
CA PRO A 293 8.76 -5.10 -16.16
C PRO A 293 9.41 -3.76 -15.90
N ALA A 294 9.27 -3.24 -14.67
CA ALA A 294 10.08 -2.13 -14.24
C ALA A 294 11.49 -2.54 -14.70
N GLN A 295 12.02 -1.85 -15.70
CA GLN A 295 13.33 -2.17 -16.22
C GLN A 295 14.30 -1.71 -15.12
N ILE A 296 14.37 -2.54 -14.08
CA ILE A 296 15.50 -2.50 -13.16
C ILE A 296 16.67 -2.89 -14.08
N PRO A 297 17.61 -1.97 -14.32
CA PRO A 297 18.84 -2.34 -15.03
C PRO A 297 19.41 -3.51 -14.21
N ALA A 298 19.53 -4.67 -14.80
CA ALA A 298 20.23 -5.78 -14.19
C ALA A 298 21.61 -5.24 -13.83
N ALA A 299 21.88 -5.11 -12.53
CA ALA A 299 23.24 -4.92 -12.05
C ALA A 299 23.97 -6.18 -12.48
N THR A 300 24.67 -6.11 -13.59
CA THR A 300 25.63 -7.12 -13.97
C THR A 300 26.68 -7.15 -12.88
N ALA A 301 26.57 -8.14 -11.99
CA ALA A 301 27.69 -8.57 -11.18
C ALA A 301 28.81 -8.96 -12.17
N SER A 302 29.81 -8.12 -12.29
CA SER A 302 31.11 -8.48 -12.80
C SER A 302 32.04 -8.54 -11.60
N ILE A 303 32.60 -9.74 -11.40
CA ILE A 303 33.66 -10.09 -10.47
C ILE A 303 34.86 -9.16 -10.62
#